data_82f38bc9825a76b27b4bbf5754ad7e60
#
_entry.id   82f38bc9825a76b27b4bbf5754ad7e60
#
_cell.length_a   1.000
_cell.length_b   1.000
_cell.length_c   1.000
_cell.angle_alpha   90.00
_cell.angle_beta   90.00
_cell.angle_gamma   90.00
#
_symmetry.space_group_name_H-M   'P 1'
#
loop_
_entity.id
_entity.type
_entity.pdbx_description
1 polymer ?
#
loop_
_entity_poly.entity_id
_entity_poly.type
_entity_poly.pdbx_seq_one_letter_code
_entity_poly.pdbx_strand_id
1 'polypeptide(L)'
;MTTASKTEPTGLELLRKPFPANQISKLPKPYKKDSPKGNCSECGGYHGLPAAHLDYVGHAALTDRLLDADPAWFWEPLAFDAGLPAFDRSGGLWIKLTVCGVTRLGYGHAAPKSYGDPGMREKEVIGDALRNAAMRFGAALDLWHKGDLHLDDEGDA
;
A
#
# COMPACT_ATOMS: atom_id res chain seq x y z
N MET A 1 15.80 -38.64 9.81
CA MET A 1 14.77 -37.58 9.82
C MET A 1 15.29 -36.39 9.03
N THR A 2 14.86 -36.27 7.80
CA THR A 2 15.17 -35.11 6.95
C THR A 2 14.23 -33.98 7.35
N THR A 3 14.77 -33.01 8.06
CA THR A 3 14.10 -31.76 8.24
C THR A 3 13.97 -31.10 6.87
N ALA A 4 12.76 -31.10 6.31
CA ALA A 4 12.49 -30.30 5.14
C ALA A 4 12.76 -28.81 5.50
N SER A 5 13.85 -28.28 4.99
CA SER A 5 14.11 -26.83 5.10
C SER A 5 12.97 -26.12 4.37
N LYS A 6 12.15 -25.38 5.08
CA LYS A 6 11.21 -24.46 4.44
C LYS A 6 12.04 -23.49 3.61
N THR A 7 11.97 -23.65 2.29
CA THR A 7 12.60 -22.73 1.36
C THR A 7 11.98 -21.33 1.59
N GLU A 8 12.81 -20.31 1.81
CA GLU A 8 12.34 -18.93 1.91
C GLU A 8 11.59 -18.55 0.63
N PRO A 9 10.44 -17.86 0.74
CA PRO A 9 9.68 -17.44 -0.44
C PRO A 9 10.50 -16.49 -1.31
N THR A 10 10.39 -16.63 -2.63
CA THR A 10 11.06 -15.78 -3.62
C THR A 10 10.08 -15.31 -4.67
N GLY A 11 10.46 -14.26 -5.40
CA GLY A 11 9.68 -13.76 -6.51
C GLY A 11 8.27 -13.32 -6.09
N LEU A 12 7.27 -13.74 -6.86
CA LEU A 12 5.88 -13.37 -6.60
C LEU A 12 5.36 -13.85 -5.23
N GLU A 13 5.83 -15.00 -4.75
CA GLU A 13 5.43 -15.52 -3.44
C GLU A 13 5.89 -14.58 -2.31
N LEU A 14 7.04 -13.94 -2.47
CA LEU A 14 7.57 -13.00 -1.49
C LEU A 14 6.64 -11.80 -1.29
N LEU A 15 5.93 -11.38 -2.34
CA LEU A 15 4.98 -10.27 -2.24
C LEU A 15 3.82 -10.57 -1.29
N ARG A 16 3.48 -11.84 -1.10
CA ARG A 16 2.40 -12.27 -0.20
C ARG A 16 2.83 -12.37 1.27
N LYS A 17 4.12 -12.30 1.55
CA LYS A 17 4.62 -12.36 2.92
C LYS A 17 4.17 -11.11 3.70
N PRO A 18 3.59 -11.25 4.91
CA PRO A 18 3.23 -10.12 5.72
C PRO A 18 4.40 -9.18 5.97
N PHE A 19 4.14 -7.88 6.05
CA PHE A 19 5.15 -6.90 6.38
C PHE A 19 5.40 -6.89 7.89
N PRO A 20 6.67 -6.79 8.33
CA PRO A 20 6.97 -6.69 9.75
C PRO A 20 6.50 -5.35 10.32
N ALA A 21 6.29 -5.31 11.64
CA ALA A 21 5.71 -4.15 12.33
C ALA A 21 6.48 -2.84 12.07
N ASN A 22 7.81 -2.92 11.92
CA ASN A 22 8.65 -1.75 11.65
C ASN A 22 8.46 -1.14 10.25
N GLN A 23 7.78 -1.85 9.35
CA GLN A 23 7.45 -1.40 7.99
C GLN A 23 6.01 -0.95 7.84
N ILE A 24 5.21 -1.08 8.90
CA ILE A 24 3.81 -0.68 8.91
C ILE A 24 3.71 0.69 9.58
N SER A 25 3.06 1.62 8.88
CA SER A 25 2.80 2.98 9.35
C SER A 25 1.34 3.12 9.76
N LYS A 26 1.07 4.11 10.60
CA LYS A 26 -0.28 4.41 11.07
C LYS A 26 -0.78 5.73 10.50
N LEU A 27 -1.95 5.69 9.87
CA LEU A 27 -2.62 6.88 9.36
C LEU A 27 -3.79 7.22 10.28
N PRO A 28 -3.73 8.36 11.00
CA PRO A 28 -4.83 8.76 11.86
C PRO A 28 -6.05 9.18 11.04
N LYS A 29 -7.23 8.74 11.50
CA LYS A 29 -8.53 9.12 10.95
C LYS A 29 -9.39 9.63 12.10
N PRO A 30 -9.43 10.96 12.36
CA PRO A 30 -10.31 11.52 13.36
C PRO A 30 -11.78 11.16 13.10
N TYR A 31 -12.53 10.84 14.15
CA TYR A 31 -13.93 10.47 14.01
C TYR A 31 -14.82 11.64 13.56
N LYS A 32 -14.39 12.87 13.83
CA LYS A 32 -15.10 14.09 13.45
C LYS A 32 -14.14 15.06 12.77
N LYS A 33 -14.62 15.78 11.76
CA LYS A 33 -13.82 16.79 11.03
C LYS A 33 -13.31 17.91 11.92
N ASP A 34 -14.10 18.29 12.92
CA ASP A 34 -13.85 19.38 13.87
C ASP A 34 -13.27 18.92 15.21
N SER A 35 -12.79 17.67 15.28
CA SER A 35 -12.19 17.13 16.50
C SER A 35 -11.01 18.02 16.93
N PRO A 36 -10.94 18.36 18.25
CA PRO A 36 -9.80 19.11 18.78
C PRO A 36 -8.49 18.38 18.52
N LYS A 37 -7.49 19.11 18.02
CA LYS A 37 -6.17 18.56 17.77
C LYS A 37 -5.37 18.45 19.07
N GLY A 38 -4.62 17.37 19.18
CA GLY A 38 -3.76 17.11 20.32
C GLY A 38 -2.69 16.07 20.00
N ASN A 39 -1.78 15.89 20.95
CA ASN A 39 -0.77 14.85 20.84
C ASN A 39 -1.40 13.47 21.04
N CYS A 40 -1.18 12.57 20.11
CA CYS A 40 -1.70 11.22 20.16
C CYS A 40 -0.70 10.29 20.86
N SER A 41 -1.15 9.61 21.92
CA SER A 41 -0.34 8.61 22.62
C SER A 41 -0.17 7.32 21.81
N GLU A 42 -1.04 7.08 20.83
CA GLU A 42 -1.04 5.86 20.03
C GLU A 42 -0.04 5.90 18.86
N CYS A 43 0.03 7.02 18.14
CA CYS A 43 0.93 7.16 17.01
C CYS A 43 2.04 8.21 17.21
N GLY A 44 2.00 8.98 18.29
CA GLY A 44 2.96 10.06 18.56
C GLY A 44 2.77 11.32 17.70
N GLY A 45 1.77 11.34 16.83
CA GLY A 45 1.48 12.48 15.96
C GLY A 45 0.56 13.51 16.61
N TYR A 46 0.38 14.63 15.92
CA TYR A 46 -0.55 15.71 16.32
C TYR A 46 -1.70 15.76 15.33
N HIS A 47 -2.88 15.43 15.76
CA HIS A 47 -4.09 15.38 14.92
C HIS A 47 -5.36 15.47 15.77
N GLY A 48 -6.52 15.53 15.11
CA GLY A 48 -7.81 15.50 15.80
C GLY A 48 -8.00 14.24 16.63
N LEU A 49 -8.56 14.39 17.83
CA LEU A 49 -8.80 13.30 18.78
C LEU A 49 -10.27 13.30 19.21
N PRO A 50 -10.88 12.13 19.45
CA PRO A 50 -10.35 10.78 19.23
C PRO A 50 -10.26 10.42 17.75
N ALA A 51 -9.41 9.48 17.42
CA ALA A 51 -9.17 9.03 16.04
C ALA A 51 -8.96 7.52 15.95
N ALA A 52 -9.43 6.93 14.86
CA ALA A 52 -9.00 5.61 14.44
C ALA A 52 -7.65 5.71 13.73
N HIS A 53 -6.88 4.63 13.73
CA HIS A 53 -5.61 4.56 13.01
C HIS A 53 -5.67 3.42 12.01
N LEU A 54 -5.39 3.74 10.75
CA LEU A 54 -5.29 2.74 9.68
C LEU A 54 -3.85 2.31 9.51
N ASP A 55 -3.63 1.02 9.48
CA ASP A 55 -2.32 0.46 9.16
C ASP A 55 -2.11 0.48 7.65
N TYR A 56 -0.93 0.89 7.21
CA TYR A 56 -0.56 0.89 5.80
C TYR A 56 0.94 0.70 5.64
N VAL A 57 1.32 0.27 4.43
CA VAL A 57 2.72 0.15 4.03
C VAL A 57 3.10 1.39 3.23
N GLY A 58 4.13 2.09 3.65
CA GLY A 58 4.65 3.26 2.94
C GLY A 58 5.40 2.91 1.66
N HIS A 59 5.73 3.93 0.88
CA HIS A 59 6.38 3.76 -0.44
C HIS A 59 7.73 3.06 -0.34
N ALA A 60 8.55 3.44 0.64
CA ALA A 60 9.89 2.88 0.78
C ALA A 60 9.85 1.40 1.14
N ALA A 61 9.00 1.01 2.08
CA ALA A 61 8.86 -0.39 2.48
C ALA A 61 8.31 -1.25 1.34
N LEU A 62 7.33 -0.73 0.59
CA LEU A 62 6.80 -1.43 -0.58
C LEU A 62 7.85 -1.56 -1.68
N THR A 63 8.58 -0.49 -1.97
CA THR A 63 9.65 -0.51 -2.98
C THR A 63 10.74 -1.51 -2.61
N ASP A 64 11.15 -1.55 -1.36
CA ASP A 64 12.10 -2.52 -0.85
C ASP A 64 11.63 -3.97 -1.08
N ARG A 65 10.37 -4.25 -0.76
CA ARG A 65 9.77 -5.57 -1.00
C ARG A 65 9.72 -5.91 -2.49
N LEU A 66 9.38 -4.95 -3.35
CA LEU A 66 9.36 -5.15 -4.80
C LEU A 66 10.75 -5.46 -5.33
N LEU A 67 11.77 -4.75 -4.87
CA LEU A 67 13.16 -5.01 -5.23
C LEU A 67 13.64 -6.40 -4.77
N ASP A 68 13.22 -6.83 -3.61
CA ASP A 68 13.53 -8.18 -3.11
C ASP A 68 12.86 -9.26 -3.97
N ALA A 69 11.65 -9.03 -4.41
CA ALA A 69 10.91 -9.96 -5.26
C ALA A 69 11.47 -10.01 -6.69
N ASP A 70 11.82 -8.86 -7.24
CA ASP A 70 12.31 -8.70 -8.61
C ASP A 70 13.07 -7.38 -8.75
N PRO A 71 14.41 -7.40 -8.81
CA PRO A 71 15.19 -6.16 -8.99
C PRO A 71 14.86 -5.40 -10.28
N ALA A 72 14.25 -6.07 -11.25
CA ALA A 72 13.85 -5.48 -12.54
C ALA A 72 12.36 -5.08 -12.58
N TRP A 73 11.67 -5.05 -11.43
CA TRP A 73 10.29 -4.61 -11.38
C TRP A 73 10.16 -3.18 -11.94
N PHE A 74 9.02 -2.88 -12.53
CA PHE A 74 8.74 -1.52 -12.98
C PHE A 74 7.24 -1.25 -12.97
N TRP A 75 6.90 0.02 -13.09
CA TRP A 75 5.54 0.46 -13.30
C TRP A 75 5.47 1.50 -14.39
N GLU A 76 4.32 1.65 -14.99
CA GLU A 76 4.04 2.72 -15.95
C GLU A 76 2.57 3.15 -15.85
N PRO A 77 2.25 4.41 -16.20
CA PRO A 77 0.86 4.81 -16.33
C PRO A 77 0.17 3.99 -17.42
N LEU A 78 -1.13 3.77 -17.26
CA LEU A 78 -1.93 3.06 -18.27
C LEU A 78 -1.98 3.84 -19.60
N ALA A 79 -1.98 5.18 -19.51
CA ALA A 79 -2.00 6.06 -20.66
C ALA A 79 -1.13 7.30 -20.41
N PHE A 80 -0.71 7.92 -21.49
CA PHE A 80 0.07 9.16 -21.47
C PHE A 80 -0.68 10.27 -22.20
N ASP A 81 -0.48 11.50 -21.72
CA ASP A 81 -0.96 12.72 -22.34
C ASP A 81 0.24 13.68 -22.49
N ALA A 82 0.58 14.04 -23.74
CA ALA A 82 1.74 14.87 -24.06
C ALA A 82 3.06 14.40 -23.40
N GLY A 83 3.26 13.09 -23.30
CA GLY A 83 4.46 12.47 -22.72
C GLY A 83 4.46 12.36 -21.19
N LEU A 84 3.42 12.81 -20.54
CA LEU A 84 3.23 12.70 -19.10
C LEU A 84 2.12 11.69 -18.75
N PRO A 85 2.09 11.15 -17.52
CA PRO A 85 1.00 10.27 -17.13
C PRO A 85 -0.37 10.95 -17.28
N ALA A 86 -1.33 10.26 -17.89
CA ALA A 86 -2.69 10.76 -18.04
C ALA A 86 -3.50 10.49 -16.77
N PHE A 87 -3.86 11.55 -16.06
CA PHE A 87 -4.75 11.48 -14.89
C PHE A 87 -6.21 11.54 -15.35
N ASP A 88 -7.10 10.91 -14.58
CA ASP A 88 -8.53 11.02 -14.83
C ASP A 88 -9.10 12.37 -14.35
N ARG A 89 -10.42 12.59 -14.53
CA ARG A 89 -11.08 13.86 -14.16
C ARG A 89 -10.98 14.17 -12.67
N SER A 90 -10.90 13.16 -11.82
CA SER A 90 -10.76 13.32 -10.38
C SER A 90 -9.31 13.52 -9.93
N GLY A 91 -8.36 13.43 -10.86
CA GLY A 91 -6.94 13.46 -10.57
C GLY A 91 -6.38 12.14 -10.09
N GLY A 92 -7.10 11.04 -10.31
CA GLY A 92 -6.62 9.69 -10.05
C GLY A 92 -5.79 9.15 -11.20
N LEU A 93 -5.06 8.08 -10.96
CA LEU A 93 -4.14 7.50 -11.92
C LEU A 93 -4.27 5.98 -11.98
N TRP A 94 -4.48 5.47 -13.20
CA TRP A 94 -4.34 4.05 -13.49
C TRP A 94 -2.92 3.72 -13.87
N ILE A 95 -2.39 2.66 -13.30
CA ILE A 95 -1.05 2.17 -13.60
C ILE A 95 -1.02 0.68 -13.93
N LYS A 96 0.04 0.28 -14.61
CA LYS A 96 0.46 -1.11 -14.76
C LYS A 96 1.68 -1.35 -13.88
N LEU A 97 1.64 -2.37 -13.04
CA LEU A 97 2.78 -2.81 -12.25
C LEU A 97 3.24 -4.17 -12.79
N THR A 98 4.52 -4.26 -13.13
CA THR A 98 5.12 -5.49 -13.64
C THR A 98 6.17 -6.01 -12.66
N VAL A 99 5.96 -7.24 -12.19
CA VAL A 99 6.87 -7.95 -11.28
C VAL A 99 7.04 -9.37 -11.78
N CYS A 100 8.27 -9.83 -11.91
CA CYS A 100 8.58 -11.17 -12.42
C CYS A 100 7.88 -11.47 -13.76
N GLY A 101 7.81 -10.47 -14.64
CA GLY A 101 7.15 -10.59 -15.94
C GLY A 101 5.62 -10.61 -15.92
N VAL A 102 4.99 -10.48 -14.76
CA VAL A 102 3.53 -10.44 -14.63
C VAL A 102 3.07 -9.01 -14.43
N THR A 103 2.09 -8.57 -15.23
CA THR A 103 1.55 -7.20 -15.17
C THR A 103 0.13 -7.22 -14.62
N ARG A 104 -0.14 -6.36 -13.64
CA ARG A 104 -1.47 -6.15 -13.06
C ARG A 104 -1.74 -4.66 -12.92
N LEU A 105 -3.01 -4.29 -12.97
CA LEU A 105 -3.44 -2.90 -12.92
C LEU A 105 -3.71 -2.47 -11.48
N GLY A 106 -3.52 -1.18 -11.22
CA GLY A 106 -3.91 -0.55 -9.98
C GLY A 106 -4.38 0.87 -10.22
N TYR A 107 -5.18 1.37 -9.29
CA TYR A 107 -5.71 2.73 -9.31
C TYR A 107 -5.32 3.46 -8.03
N GLY A 108 -4.87 4.69 -8.19
CA GLY A 108 -4.53 5.56 -7.08
C GLY A 108 -5.31 6.86 -7.11
N HIS A 109 -5.62 7.37 -5.93
CA HIS A 109 -6.35 8.62 -5.75
C HIS A 109 -5.92 9.29 -4.44
N ALA A 110 -5.98 10.60 -4.40
CA ALA A 110 -5.77 11.38 -3.18
C ALA A 110 -6.74 12.56 -3.15
N ALA A 111 -7.25 12.89 -1.96
CA ALA A 111 -8.19 13.99 -1.79
C ALA A 111 -7.53 15.33 -2.17
N PRO A 112 -8.13 16.15 -3.07
CA PRO A 112 -7.52 17.40 -3.52
C PRO A 112 -7.25 18.40 -2.41
N LYS A 113 -8.09 18.40 -1.39
CA LYS A 113 -8.04 19.37 -0.27
C LYS A 113 -6.94 19.06 0.77
N SER A 114 -6.30 17.90 0.68
CA SER A 114 -5.31 17.48 1.66
C SER A 114 -3.91 18.01 1.40
N TYR A 115 -3.68 18.63 0.24
CA TYR A 115 -2.35 19.02 -0.21
C TYR A 115 -2.37 20.46 -0.72
N GLY A 116 -1.53 21.32 -0.12
CA GLY A 116 -1.31 22.68 -0.60
C GLY A 116 -0.43 22.74 -1.85
N ASP A 117 0.30 21.65 -2.15
CA ASP A 117 1.22 21.55 -3.28
C ASP A 117 0.73 20.45 -4.23
N PRO A 118 0.42 20.79 -5.50
CA PRO A 118 0.00 19.81 -6.51
C PRO A 118 1.00 18.67 -6.72
N GLY A 119 2.29 18.95 -6.63
CA GLY A 119 3.34 17.93 -6.78
C GLY A 119 3.32 16.90 -5.65
N MET A 120 3.05 17.31 -4.43
CA MET A 120 2.88 16.39 -3.30
C MET A 120 1.66 15.48 -3.49
N ARG A 121 0.56 16.04 -3.98
CA ARG A 121 -0.63 15.27 -4.30
C ARG A 121 -0.35 14.23 -5.38
N GLU A 122 0.36 14.60 -6.43
CA GLU A 122 0.71 13.70 -7.53
C GLU A 122 1.56 12.52 -7.04
N LYS A 123 2.55 12.79 -6.18
CA LYS A 123 3.36 11.72 -5.55
C LYS A 123 2.52 10.77 -4.71
N GLU A 124 1.57 11.30 -3.96
CA GLU A 124 0.67 10.48 -3.14
C GLU A 124 -0.25 9.61 -4.02
N VAL A 125 -0.76 10.15 -5.10
CA VAL A 125 -1.58 9.40 -6.06
C VAL A 125 -0.79 8.23 -6.65
N ILE A 126 0.47 8.48 -7.04
CA ILE A 126 1.36 7.43 -7.57
C ILE A 126 1.58 6.33 -6.53
N GLY A 127 1.89 6.70 -5.30
CA GLY A 127 2.10 5.73 -4.23
C GLY A 127 0.85 4.93 -3.88
N ASP A 128 -0.29 5.57 -3.87
CA ASP A 128 -1.57 4.90 -3.66
C ASP A 128 -1.86 3.90 -4.79
N ALA A 129 -1.58 4.28 -6.04
CA ALA A 129 -1.70 3.40 -7.19
C ALA A 129 -0.76 2.18 -7.09
N LEU A 130 0.49 2.39 -6.66
CA LEU A 130 1.45 1.31 -6.45
C LEU A 130 0.99 0.34 -5.37
N ARG A 131 0.50 0.85 -4.23
CA ARG A 131 -0.05 0.01 -3.16
C ARG A 131 -1.25 -0.80 -3.63
N ASN A 132 -2.16 -0.18 -4.39
CA ASN A 132 -3.33 -0.85 -4.94
C ASN A 132 -2.96 -1.93 -5.96
N ALA A 133 -2.05 -1.63 -6.88
CA ALA A 133 -1.55 -2.61 -7.84
C ALA A 133 -0.81 -3.76 -7.17
N ALA A 134 0.04 -3.46 -6.17
CA ALA A 134 0.77 -4.46 -5.41
C ALA A 134 -0.15 -5.38 -4.60
N MET A 135 -1.26 -4.85 -4.10
CA MET A 135 -2.29 -5.66 -3.44
C MET A 135 -2.82 -6.76 -4.37
N ARG A 136 -2.91 -6.50 -5.67
CA ARG A 136 -3.33 -7.51 -6.66
C ARG A 136 -2.34 -8.67 -6.79
N PHE A 137 -1.12 -8.48 -6.34
CA PHE A 137 -0.10 -9.53 -6.19
C PHE A 137 -0.10 -10.18 -4.80
N GLY A 138 -0.93 -9.68 -3.89
CA GLY A 138 -1.03 -10.16 -2.53
C GLY A 138 -0.26 -9.35 -1.48
N ALA A 139 0.33 -8.21 -1.86
CA ALA A 139 1.09 -7.38 -0.92
C ALA A 139 0.16 -6.69 0.09
N ALA A 140 0.45 -6.89 1.38
CA ALA A 140 -0.27 -6.29 2.50
C ALA A 140 -1.79 -6.59 2.53
N LEU A 141 -2.20 -7.75 2.05
CA LEU A 141 -3.62 -8.14 2.02
C LEU A 141 -4.27 -8.09 3.41
N ASP A 142 -3.56 -8.49 4.43
CA ASP A 142 -4.00 -8.48 5.82
C ASP A 142 -4.35 -7.06 6.31
N LEU A 143 -3.66 -6.05 5.80
CA LEU A 143 -3.94 -4.64 6.15
C LEU A 143 -5.19 -4.11 5.41
N TRP A 144 -5.39 -4.54 4.17
CA TRP A 144 -6.57 -4.17 3.39
C TRP A 144 -7.85 -4.84 3.90
N HIS A 145 -7.75 -6.09 4.32
CA HIS A 145 -8.91 -6.88 4.76
C HIS A 145 -9.36 -6.55 6.18
N LYS A 146 -8.50 -6.07 7.04
CA LYS A 146 -8.78 -5.88 8.47
C LYS A 146 -9.20 -7.19 9.14
N GLY A 147 -8.25 -8.05 9.36
CA GLY A 147 -8.45 -9.33 10.04
C GLY A 147 -7.71 -10.45 9.34
N ASP A 148 -7.95 -11.64 9.80
CA ASP A 148 -7.31 -12.81 9.25
C ASP A 148 -8.09 -13.33 8.04
N LEU A 149 -7.41 -13.42 6.90
CA LEU A 149 -7.97 -13.96 5.67
C LEU A 149 -8.04 -15.49 5.65
N HIS A 150 -7.39 -16.15 6.59
CA HIS A 150 -7.17 -17.60 6.60
C HIS A 150 -7.61 -18.27 7.90
N LEU A 151 -8.64 -17.73 8.56
CA LEU A 151 -9.15 -18.30 9.81
C LEU A 151 -9.82 -19.66 9.69
N ASP A 152 -10.10 -20.11 8.49
CA ASP A 152 -11.12 -21.14 8.30
C ASP A 152 -10.60 -22.56 8.23
N ASP A 153 -9.30 -22.77 8.19
CA ASP A 153 -8.75 -24.11 7.95
C ASP A 153 -8.45 -24.92 9.20
N GLU A 154 -8.64 -24.35 10.39
CA GLU A 154 -8.38 -25.06 11.67
C GLU A 154 -9.63 -25.32 12.50
N GLY A 155 -10.81 -25.03 11.99
CA GLY A 155 -12.05 -25.02 12.77
C GLY A 155 -12.92 -26.26 12.73
N ASP A 156 -12.66 -27.22 11.86
CA ASP A 156 -13.46 -28.46 11.76
C ASP A 156 -12.59 -29.69 11.93
N ALA A 157 -12.31 -29.98 13.15
CA ALA A 157 -11.94 -31.34 13.52
C ALA A 157 -13.11 -31.99 14.23
#